data_19a3dd414df6e1fd5e35268772412ec6
#
_entry.id   19a3dd414df6e1fd5e35268772412ec6
#
_cell.length_a   1.000
_cell.length_b   1.000
_cell.length_c   1.000
_cell.angle_alpha   90.00
_cell.angle_beta   90.00
_cell.angle_gamma   90.00
#
_symmetry.space_group_name_H-M   'P 1'
#
loop_
_entity.id
_entity.type
_entity.pdbx_description
1 polymer ?
#
loop_
_entity_poly.entity_id
_entity_poly.type
_entity_poly.pdbx_seq_one_letter_code
_entity_poly.pdbx_strand_id
1 'polypeptide(L)'
;MSGLIARARSQIVGYFTQAGATKPDAAIPYAAKGRLEARLFRRMVDFGLLVEVKQGRFWLDQDRLSDFKKESLARVLGAIALAGFAAAGAMAVGG
;
A
#
# COMPACT_ATOMS: atom_id res chain seq x y z
N MET A 1 -15.48 -4.55 -2.41
CA MET A 1 -14.31 -5.20 -1.90
C MET A 1 -13.10 -4.36 -2.07
N SER A 2 -12.63 -4.18 -3.28
CA SER A 2 -11.44 -3.36 -3.45
C SER A 2 -11.65 -1.94 -2.96
N GLY A 3 -12.89 -1.46 -2.94
CA GLY A 3 -13.19 -0.14 -2.43
C GLY A 3 -12.90 0.03 -0.95
N LEU A 4 -13.12 -1.03 -0.15
CA LEU A 4 -12.84 -0.97 1.28
C LEU A 4 -11.33 -0.92 1.52
N ILE A 5 -10.59 -1.69 0.77
CA ILE A 5 -9.13 -1.69 0.92
C ILE A 5 -8.53 -0.36 0.48
N ALA A 6 -9.03 0.19 -0.61
CA ALA A 6 -8.54 1.48 -1.10
C ALA A 6 -8.85 2.59 -0.09
N ARG A 7 -10.03 2.54 0.51
CA ARG A 7 -10.41 3.52 1.52
C ARG A 7 -9.53 3.40 2.76
N ALA A 8 -9.32 2.18 3.24
CA ALA A 8 -8.48 1.96 4.41
C ALA A 8 -7.06 2.43 4.14
N ARG A 9 -6.54 2.15 2.95
CA ARG A 9 -5.20 2.61 2.58
C ARG A 9 -5.14 4.13 2.57
N SER A 10 -6.13 4.78 1.99
CA SER A 10 -6.16 6.24 1.95
C SER A 10 -6.22 6.84 3.33
N GLN A 11 -6.95 6.21 4.24
CA GLN A 11 -7.05 6.68 5.62
C GLN A 11 -5.71 6.57 6.33
N ILE A 12 -5.02 5.46 6.15
CA ILE A 12 -3.71 5.27 6.77
C ILE A 12 -2.71 6.27 6.20
N VAL A 13 -2.64 6.37 4.89
CA VAL A 13 -1.73 7.30 4.23
C VAL A 13 -2.03 8.73 4.66
N GLY A 14 -3.31 9.10 4.70
CA GLY A 14 -3.72 10.43 5.11
C GLY A 14 -3.34 10.75 6.53
N TYR A 15 -3.46 9.77 7.42
CA TYR A 15 -3.11 9.96 8.82
C TYR A 15 -1.65 10.38 8.97
N PHE A 16 -0.75 9.66 8.31
CA PHE A 16 0.68 9.96 8.38
C PHE A 16 1.02 11.24 7.62
N THR A 17 0.40 11.45 6.48
CA THR A 17 0.65 12.67 5.68
C THR A 17 0.22 13.92 6.41
N GLN A 18 -0.97 13.90 7.00
CA GLN A 18 -1.48 15.06 7.71
C GLN A 18 -0.68 15.35 8.97
N ALA A 19 -0.13 14.34 9.59
CA ALA A 19 0.71 14.51 10.76
C ALA A 19 2.13 14.90 10.40
N GLY A 20 2.47 14.95 9.12
CA GLY A 20 3.83 15.25 8.69
C GLY A 20 4.81 14.12 8.96
N ALA A 21 4.32 12.92 9.22
CA ALA A 21 5.15 11.77 9.54
C ALA A 21 5.68 11.11 8.27
N THR A 22 6.44 11.87 7.51
CA THR A 22 7.00 11.41 6.23
C THR A 22 8.52 11.36 6.26
N LYS A 23 9.09 11.41 7.45
CA LYS A 23 10.53 11.33 7.67
C LYS A 23 10.79 10.52 8.93
N PRO A 24 11.96 9.90 9.04
CA PRO A 24 12.26 9.09 10.24
C PRO A 24 12.17 9.85 11.55
N ASP A 25 12.58 11.11 11.57
CA ASP A 25 12.54 11.92 12.78
C ASP A 25 11.15 12.45 13.12
N ALA A 26 10.20 12.26 12.22
CA ALA A 26 8.82 12.68 12.44
C ALA A 26 7.89 11.48 12.68
N ALA A 27 8.44 10.32 12.97
CA ALA A 27 7.64 9.12 13.18
C ALA A 27 6.65 9.29 14.32
N ILE A 28 5.47 8.71 14.16
CA ILE A 28 4.38 8.82 15.13
C ILE A 28 3.79 7.44 15.42
N PRO A 29 3.14 7.27 16.57
CA PRO A 29 2.50 6.00 16.85
C PRO A 29 1.24 5.82 16.01
N TYR A 30 0.88 4.57 15.77
CA TYR A 30 -0.33 4.24 15.05
C TYR A 30 -0.93 2.94 15.58
N ALA A 31 -2.23 2.93 15.75
CA ALA A 31 -2.97 1.75 16.17
C ALA A 31 -4.09 1.50 15.17
N ALA A 32 -4.07 0.34 14.55
CA ALA A 32 -5.09 -0.02 13.58
C ALA A 32 -6.44 -0.24 14.26
N LYS A 33 -7.50 0.15 13.58
CA LYS A 33 -8.86 0.03 14.08
C LYS A 33 -9.57 -1.11 13.39
N GLY A 34 -9.35 -2.32 13.80
CA GLY A 34 -10.03 -3.45 13.22
C GLY A 34 -9.12 -4.33 12.39
N ARG A 35 -9.66 -5.47 11.99
CA ARG A 35 -8.86 -6.51 11.34
C ARG A 35 -8.39 -6.13 9.95
N LEU A 36 -9.26 -5.52 9.18
CA LEU A 36 -8.90 -5.14 7.81
C LEU A 36 -7.78 -4.12 7.80
N GLU A 37 -7.93 -3.11 8.64
CA GLU A 37 -6.92 -2.06 8.74
C GLU A 37 -5.61 -2.60 9.28
N ALA A 38 -5.68 -3.49 10.28
CA ALA A 38 -4.48 -4.09 10.84
C ALA A 38 -3.74 -4.92 9.81
N ARG A 39 -4.46 -5.68 9.01
CA ARG A 39 -3.87 -6.51 7.97
C ARG A 39 -3.22 -5.65 6.90
N LEU A 40 -3.93 -4.60 6.48
CA LEU A 40 -3.40 -3.70 5.48
C LEU A 40 -2.18 -2.95 6.00
N PHE A 41 -2.24 -2.48 7.25
CA PHE A 41 -1.14 -1.79 7.87
C PHE A 41 0.11 -2.68 7.90
N ARG A 42 -0.06 -3.94 8.25
CA ARG A 42 1.05 -4.88 8.28
C ARG A 42 1.66 -5.06 6.88
N ARG A 43 0.81 -5.14 5.87
CA ARG A 43 1.31 -5.26 4.50
C ARG A 43 2.11 -4.02 4.09
N MET A 44 1.66 -2.85 4.51
CA MET A 44 2.36 -1.62 4.21
C MET A 44 3.71 -1.57 4.90
N VAL A 45 3.78 -2.08 6.13
CA VAL A 45 5.05 -2.17 6.84
C VAL A 45 5.98 -3.18 6.17
N ASP A 46 5.44 -4.33 5.81
CA ASP A 46 6.24 -5.38 5.17
C ASP A 46 6.79 -4.93 3.82
N PHE A 47 6.04 -4.13 3.10
CA PHE A 47 6.49 -3.61 1.82
C PHE A 47 7.55 -2.51 1.96
N GLY A 48 7.60 -1.87 3.12
CA GLY A 48 8.52 -0.77 3.35
C GLY A 48 7.89 0.59 3.15
N LEU A 49 6.57 0.64 2.93
CA LEU A 49 5.86 1.90 2.81
C LEU A 49 5.76 2.62 4.14
N LEU A 50 5.54 1.87 5.20
CA LEU A 50 5.55 2.38 6.57
C LEU A 50 6.75 1.78 7.28
N VAL A 51 7.58 2.63 7.84
CA VAL A 51 8.84 2.22 8.46
C VAL A 51 8.80 2.47 9.95
N GLU A 52 9.05 1.43 10.72
CA GLU A 52 9.11 1.54 12.18
C GLU A 52 10.51 1.96 12.60
N VAL A 53 10.62 3.03 13.37
CA VAL A 53 11.93 3.51 13.84
C VAL A 53 12.14 3.25 15.32
N LYS A 54 11.06 3.27 16.10
CA LYS A 54 11.07 2.93 17.52
C LYS A 54 9.78 2.19 17.80
N GLN A 55 9.71 1.54 18.94
CA GLN A 55 8.54 0.74 19.28
C GLN A 55 7.24 1.48 19.03
N GLY A 56 6.49 1.00 18.08
CA GLY A 56 5.17 1.55 17.78
C GLY A 56 5.15 2.87 17.07
N ARG A 57 6.29 3.38 16.64
CA ARG A 57 6.33 4.64 15.90
C ARG A 57 6.75 4.40 14.47
N PHE A 58 5.98 4.96 13.56
CA PHE A 58 6.14 4.73 12.12
C PHE A 58 6.16 6.04 11.35
N TRP A 59 6.76 6.02 10.18
CA TRP A 59 6.68 7.12 9.24
C TRP A 59 6.39 6.58 7.85
N LEU A 60 5.80 7.42 7.03
CA LEU A 60 5.39 7.03 5.68
C LEU A 60 6.48 7.41 4.68
N ASP A 61 6.99 6.41 3.98
CA ASP A 61 7.96 6.63 2.91
C ASP A 61 7.19 6.92 1.63
N GLN A 62 7.04 8.18 1.31
CA GLN A 62 6.24 8.61 0.16
C GLN A 62 6.79 8.08 -1.16
N ASP A 63 8.08 7.84 -1.23
CA ASP A 63 8.67 7.30 -2.44
C ASP A 63 8.18 5.89 -2.71
N ARG A 64 7.92 5.14 -1.66
CA ARG A 64 7.41 3.78 -1.77
C ARG A 64 5.92 3.73 -2.05
N LEU A 65 5.22 4.81 -1.82
CA LEU A 65 3.77 4.84 -2.00
C LEU A 65 3.39 4.53 -3.44
N SER A 66 4.08 5.12 -4.36
CA SER A 66 3.85 4.88 -5.78
C SER A 66 4.08 3.42 -6.12
N ASP A 67 5.16 2.84 -5.62
CA ASP A 67 5.47 1.43 -5.87
C ASP A 67 4.43 0.51 -5.25
N PHE A 68 3.95 0.83 -4.06
CA PHE A 68 2.93 0.03 -3.40
C PHE A 68 1.63 0.05 -4.19
N LYS A 69 1.24 1.21 -4.69
CA LYS A 69 0.05 1.33 -5.52
C LYS A 69 0.21 0.56 -6.83
N LYS A 70 1.36 0.63 -7.43
CA LYS A 70 1.63 -0.09 -8.66
C LYS A 70 1.59 -1.59 -8.45
N GLU A 71 2.13 -2.08 -7.36
CA GLU A 71 2.08 -3.50 -7.06
C GLU A 71 0.65 -3.98 -6.86
N SER A 72 -0.14 -3.22 -6.12
CA SER A 72 -1.54 -3.56 -5.92
C SER A 72 -2.31 -3.59 -7.23
N LEU A 73 -2.07 -2.61 -8.09
CA LEU A 73 -2.71 -2.57 -9.39
C LEU A 73 -2.24 -3.72 -10.26
N ALA A 74 -0.96 -4.02 -10.22
CA ALA A 74 -0.41 -5.10 -11.01
C ALA A 74 -1.03 -6.45 -10.63
N ARG A 75 -1.30 -6.66 -9.35
CA ARG A 75 -1.97 -7.87 -8.91
C ARG A 75 -3.37 -7.99 -9.49
N VAL A 76 -4.12 -6.90 -9.46
CA VAL A 76 -5.47 -6.89 -10.01
C VAL A 76 -5.42 -7.10 -11.53
N LEU A 77 -4.56 -6.39 -12.21
CA LEU A 77 -4.42 -6.52 -13.63
C LEU A 77 -3.90 -7.90 -14.03
N GLY A 78 -3.00 -8.45 -13.23
CA GLY A 78 -2.49 -9.79 -13.46
C GLY A 78 -3.58 -10.83 -13.35
N ALA A 79 -4.44 -10.72 -12.36
CA ALA A 79 -5.55 -11.64 -12.20
C ALA A 79 -6.51 -11.55 -13.38
N ILE A 80 -6.81 -10.35 -13.80
CA ILE A 80 -7.69 -10.14 -14.95
C ILE A 80 -7.03 -10.67 -16.21
N ALA A 81 -5.76 -10.42 -16.37
CA ALA A 81 -5.03 -10.90 -17.54
C ALA A 81 -5.04 -12.41 -17.62
N LEU A 82 -4.78 -13.07 -16.51
CA LEU A 82 -4.80 -14.52 -16.47
C LEU A 82 -6.18 -15.07 -16.79
N ALA A 83 -7.18 -14.39 -16.36
CA ALA A 83 -8.54 -14.84 -16.60
C ALA A 83 -9.00 -14.52 -18.00
N GLY A 84 -8.63 -13.37 -18.51
CA GLY A 84 -9.26 -12.89 -19.69
C GLY A 84 -8.43 -12.71 -20.89
N PHE A 85 -7.12 -13.07 -20.84
CA PHE A 85 -6.48 -12.60 -21.97
C PHE A 85 -5.17 -13.19 -22.21
N ALA A 86 -5.16 -14.41 -21.92
CA ALA A 86 -4.03 -15.15 -22.35
C ALA A 86 -3.72 -14.81 -23.79
N ALA A 87 -4.74 -14.59 -24.56
CA ALA A 87 -4.55 -14.32 -25.98
C ALA A 87 -3.94 -12.96 -26.24
N ALA A 88 -4.47 -11.96 -25.58
CA ALA A 88 -3.96 -10.62 -25.82
C ALA A 88 -2.64 -10.38 -25.13
N GLY A 89 -2.32 -11.25 -24.18
CA GLY A 89 -1.09 -11.12 -23.48
C GLY A 89 0.12 -11.09 -24.37
N ALA A 90 0.07 -11.87 -25.41
CA ALA A 90 1.18 -11.94 -26.34
C ALA A 90 1.44 -10.59 -26.99
N MET A 91 0.37 -9.89 -27.31
CA MET A 91 0.52 -8.59 -27.93
C MET A 91 1.10 -7.58 -26.97
N ALA A 92 0.57 -7.59 -25.76
CA ALA A 92 1.03 -6.67 -24.77
C ALA A 92 2.52 -6.82 -24.53
N VAL A 93 2.96 -8.06 -24.48
CA VAL A 93 4.36 -8.32 -24.28
C VAL A 93 5.18 -7.86 -25.47
N GLY A 94 4.63 -8.09 -26.64
CA GLY A 94 5.31 -7.66 -27.83
C GLY A 94 5.41 -6.16 -27.96
N GLY A 95 4.52 -5.48 -27.30
CA GLY A 95 4.52 -4.05 -27.38
C GLY A 95 5.58 -3.42 -26.51
#